data_7ac8e3fcf64e3ccf69d4245486028e60
#
_entry.id   7ac8e3fcf64e3ccf69d4245486028e60
#
_cell.length_a   1.000
_cell.length_b   1.000
_cell.length_c   1.000
_cell.angle_alpha   90.00
_cell.angle_beta   90.00
_cell.angle_gamma   90.00
#
_symmetry.space_group_name_H-M   'P 1'
#
loop_
_entity.id
_entity.type
_entity.pdbx_description
1 polymer ?
#
loop_
_entity_poly.entity_id
_entity_poly.type
_entity_poly.pdbx_seq_one_letter_code
_entity_poly.pdbx_strand_id
1 'polypeptide(L)'
;MSEIGFKYSILASGSSGNSFYLETPKKKILIDAGLSGKKITSLLAEINRKPEDLDAILITHEHSDHIHGVGVLARKYGMDLYANEKTWQAMENSKYLGKVDSSQKHIFKMGKTKTFGDIDIESFGVSHDAAAPQFYRFMKDDKSFVMLTDTGYVSDRMAGIVENA
;
A
#
# COMPACT_ATOMS: atom_id res chain seq x y z
N MET A 1 9.83 21.83 3.56
CA MET A 1 9.60 20.44 3.60
C MET A 1 8.36 20.04 4.35
N SER A 2 8.27 20.49 5.56
CA SER A 2 7.18 20.06 6.41
C SER A 2 5.81 20.51 5.90
N GLU A 3 5.77 21.54 5.11
CA GLU A 3 4.50 22.03 4.61
C GLU A 3 3.90 21.15 3.53
N ILE A 4 4.67 20.18 3.03
CA ILE A 4 4.16 19.24 2.07
C ILE A 4 3.27 18.25 2.80
N GLY A 5 2.03 18.09 2.34
CA GLY A 5 1.07 17.21 3.02
C GLY A 5 1.46 15.75 2.99
N PHE A 6 1.95 15.27 1.84
CA PHE A 6 2.43 13.89 1.73
C PHE A 6 3.42 13.77 0.58
N LYS A 7 4.20 12.71 0.64
CA LYS A 7 5.20 12.35 -0.37
C LYS A 7 4.94 10.93 -0.83
N TYR A 8 5.38 10.60 -2.03
CA TYR A 8 5.18 9.27 -2.54
C TYR A 8 6.39 8.83 -3.39
N SER A 9 6.49 7.52 -3.59
CA SER A 9 7.47 6.94 -4.51
C SER A 9 6.90 5.66 -5.09
N ILE A 10 7.04 5.49 -6.39
CA ILE A 10 6.69 4.25 -7.04
C ILE A 10 7.90 3.33 -6.91
N LEU A 11 7.80 2.33 -6.03
CA LEU A 11 8.92 1.40 -5.82
C LEU A 11 9.04 0.43 -6.98
N ALA A 12 7.91 -0.04 -7.49
CA ALA A 12 7.90 -0.96 -8.62
C ALA A 12 6.53 -0.90 -9.29
N SER A 13 6.52 -1.11 -10.60
CA SER A 13 5.28 -1.11 -11.38
C SER A 13 5.48 -2.05 -12.57
N GLY A 14 4.54 -2.97 -12.73
CA GLY A 14 4.57 -3.90 -13.85
C GLY A 14 4.14 -5.29 -13.46
N SER A 15 4.23 -6.21 -14.43
CA SER A 15 3.75 -7.57 -14.23
C SER A 15 4.65 -8.38 -13.30
N SER A 16 5.87 -7.95 -13.06
CA SER A 16 6.78 -8.67 -12.17
C SER A 16 6.63 -8.23 -10.72
N GLY A 17 5.90 -7.15 -10.44
CA GLY A 17 5.63 -6.73 -9.09
C GLY A 17 5.26 -5.28 -9.01
N ASN A 18 4.40 -4.95 -8.06
CA ASN A 18 3.90 -3.60 -7.86
C ASN A 18 4.03 -3.22 -6.39
N SER A 19 4.52 -2.01 -6.14
CA SER A 19 4.57 -1.48 -4.79
C SER A 19 4.69 0.03 -4.85
N PHE A 20 3.96 0.69 -3.99
CA PHE A 20 3.87 2.13 -3.96
C PHE A 20 4.10 2.59 -2.53
N TYR A 21 4.91 3.62 -2.34
CA TYR A 21 5.20 4.15 -1.01
C TYR A 21 4.59 5.53 -0.84
N LEU A 22 3.98 5.75 0.31
CA LEU A 22 3.38 7.05 0.64
C LEU A 22 3.74 7.39 2.08
N GLU A 23 4.11 8.64 2.32
CA GLU A 23 4.35 9.08 3.69
C GLU A 23 3.77 10.45 3.95
N THR A 24 3.37 10.65 5.18
CA THR A 24 3.03 11.95 5.74
C THR A 24 3.96 12.21 6.90
N PRO A 25 3.94 13.39 7.51
CA PRO A 25 4.75 13.61 8.71
C PRO A 25 4.50 12.58 9.83
N LYS A 26 3.32 11.96 9.86
CA LYS A 26 2.97 11.04 10.95
C LYS A 26 2.82 9.58 10.53
N LYS A 27 2.72 9.29 9.23
CA LYS A 27 2.44 7.93 8.77
C LYS A 27 3.29 7.55 7.58
N LYS A 28 3.64 6.26 7.50
CA LYS A 28 4.35 5.67 6.37
C LYS A 28 3.60 4.41 5.94
N ILE A 29 3.21 4.36 4.70
CA ILE A 29 2.29 3.34 4.19
C ILE A 29 2.81 2.78 2.88
N LEU A 30 2.71 1.45 2.73
CA LEU A 30 2.88 0.81 1.43
C LEU A 30 1.52 0.50 0.85
N ILE A 31 1.40 0.64 -0.45
CA ILE A 31 0.22 0.17 -1.18
C ILE A 31 0.72 -0.96 -2.06
N ASP A 32 0.32 -2.18 -1.72
CA ASP A 32 0.79 -3.43 -2.30
C ASP A 32 2.27 -3.66 -2.04
N ALA A 33 2.66 -4.92 -2.02
CA ALA A 33 4.04 -5.33 -1.87
C ALA A 33 4.23 -6.57 -2.73
N GLY A 34 4.26 -6.35 -4.05
CA GLY A 34 4.23 -7.43 -5.03
C GLY A 34 5.58 -8.03 -5.34
N LEU A 35 6.61 -7.72 -4.56
CA LEU A 35 7.94 -8.28 -4.69
C LEU A 35 8.31 -8.95 -3.38
N SER A 36 9.40 -9.71 -3.38
CA SER A 36 9.83 -10.34 -2.13
C SER A 36 10.08 -9.29 -1.06
N GLY A 37 9.96 -9.69 0.20
CA GLY A 37 10.23 -8.78 1.30
C GLY A 37 11.64 -8.20 1.23
N LYS A 38 12.60 -9.03 0.80
CA LYS A 38 13.98 -8.57 0.63
C LYS A 38 14.08 -7.49 -0.42
N LYS A 39 13.39 -7.65 -1.54
CA LYS A 39 13.43 -6.67 -2.62
C LYS A 39 12.75 -5.36 -2.21
N ILE A 40 11.62 -5.45 -1.52
CA ILE A 40 10.94 -4.26 -1.01
C ILE A 40 11.87 -3.50 -0.06
N THR A 41 12.55 -4.22 0.83
CA THR A 41 13.48 -3.60 1.76
C THR A 41 14.59 -2.86 1.01
N SER A 42 15.11 -3.48 -0.05
CA SER A 42 16.15 -2.87 -0.86
C SER A 42 15.66 -1.60 -1.55
N LEU A 43 14.44 -1.65 -2.09
CA LEU A 43 13.87 -0.48 -2.77
C LEU A 43 13.59 0.67 -1.79
N LEU A 44 13.14 0.35 -0.60
CA LEU A 44 12.96 1.38 0.43
C LEU A 44 14.28 2.01 0.81
N ALA A 45 15.35 1.21 0.89
CA ALA A 45 16.67 1.73 1.23
C ALA A 45 17.16 2.74 0.18
N GLU A 46 16.76 2.55 -1.09
CA GLU A 46 17.16 3.48 -2.15
C GLU A 46 16.56 4.88 -1.95
N ILE A 47 15.49 5.00 -1.20
CA ILE A 47 14.89 6.28 -0.89
C ILE A 47 15.10 6.63 0.59
N ASN A 48 16.07 5.97 1.24
CA ASN A 48 16.42 6.20 2.65
C ASN A 48 15.27 5.93 3.59
N ARG A 49 14.55 4.84 3.36
CA ARG A 49 13.43 4.41 4.21
C ARG A 49 13.64 2.98 4.64
N LYS A 50 12.96 2.58 5.72
CA LYS A 50 13.12 1.26 6.33
C LYS A 50 11.76 0.62 6.50
N PRO A 51 11.66 -0.70 6.28
CA PRO A 51 10.37 -1.37 6.46
C PRO A 51 9.87 -1.35 7.91
N GLU A 52 10.76 -1.30 8.90
CA GLU A 52 10.33 -1.25 10.29
C GLU A 52 9.62 0.05 10.64
N ASP A 53 9.73 1.07 9.81
CA ASP A 53 9.03 2.33 10.04
C ASP A 53 7.65 2.36 9.41
N LEU A 54 7.28 1.32 8.67
CA LEU A 54 5.98 1.29 8.00
C LEU A 54 4.87 1.06 9.01
N ASP A 55 3.80 1.82 8.87
CA ASP A 55 2.63 1.69 9.73
C ASP A 55 1.63 0.70 9.19
N ALA A 56 1.51 0.58 7.88
CA ALA A 56 0.49 -0.26 7.27
C ALA A 56 0.83 -0.60 5.83
N ILE A 57 0.25 -1.70 5.36
CA ILE A 57 0.23 -2.04 3.93
C ILE A 57 -1.24 -2.10 3.51
N LEU A 58 -1.59 -1.31 2.51
CA LEU A 58 -2.91 -1.35 1.90
C LEU A 58 -2.83 -2.24 0.67
N ILE A 59 -3.78 -3.14 0.52
CA ILE A 59 -3.75 -4.12 -0.55
C ILE A 59 -4.88 -3.85 -1.52
N THR A 60 -4.56 -3.79 -2.82
CA THR A 60 -5.55 -3.51 -3.84
C THR A 60 -6.28 -4.77 -4.27
N HIS A 61 -5.56 -5.84 -4.49
CA HIS A 61 -6.16 -7.13 -4.85
C HIS A 61 -5.15 -8.25 -4.63
N GLU A 62 -5.60 -9.49 -4.82
CA GLU A 62 -4.86 -10.66 -4.34
C GLU A 62 -3.85 -11.24 -5.33
N HIS A 63 -3.68 -10.69 -6.51
CA HIS A 63 -2.71 -11.21 -7.49
C HIS A 63 -1.29 -11.16 -6.93
N SER A 64 -0.47 -12.15 -7.28
CA SER A 64 0.86 -12.30 -6.68
C SER A 64 1.75 -11.09 -6.92
N ASP A 65 1.59 -10.41 -8.06
CA ASP A 65 2.38 -9.22 -8.36
C ASP A 65 1.97 -8.00 -7.49
N HIS A 66 1.04 -8.21 -6.55
CA HIS A 66 0.62 -7.20 -5.60
C HIS A 66 0.80 -7.65 -4.15
N ILE A 67 0.91 -8.96 -3.90
CA ILE A 67 0.96 -9.45 -2.52
C ILE A 67 2.17 -10.31 -2.18
N HIS A 68 3.11 -10.50 -3.10
CA HIS A 68 4.20 -11.46 -2.93
C HIS A 68 4.91 -11.31 -1.57
N GLY A 69 5.23 -10.09 -1.17
CA GLY A 69 5.99 -9.86 0.06
C GLY A 69 5.17 -9.46 1.27
N VAL A 70 3.85 -9.40 1.13
CA VAL A 70 3.00 -8.87 2.19
C VAL A 70 3.12 -9.67 3.48
N GLY A 71 3.01 -11.00 3.38
CA GLY A 71 3.06 -11.85 4.57
C GLY A 71 4.42 -11.81 5.26
N VAL A 72 5.48 -11.85 4.48
CA VAL A 72 6.84 -11.82 5.04
C VAL A 72 7.09 -10.51 5.77
N LEU A 73 6.72 -9.40 5.15
CA LEU A 73 6.91 -8.09 5.77
C LEU A 73 6.09 -7.95 7.05
N ALA A 74 4.84 -8.39 7.02
CA ALA A 74 3.98 -8.31 8.20
C ALA A 74 4.53 -9.13 9.36
N ARG A 75 5.00 -10.34 9.09
CA ARG A 75 5.55 -11.19 10.14
C ARG A 75 6.84 -10.62 10.72
N LYS A 76 7.69 -10.07 9.85
CA LYS A 76 9.01 -9.62 10.29
C LYS A 76 8.96 -8.27 10.98
N TYR A 77 8.12 -7.36 10.52
CA TYR A 77 8.14 -5.98 11.00
C TYR A 77 6.88 -5.56 11.76
N GLY A 78 5.83 -6.37 11.72
CA GLY A 78 4.67 -6.16 12.58
C GLY A 78 3.67 -5.10 12.14
N MET A 79 3.75 -4.61 10.90
CA MET A 79 2.79 -3.60 10.46
C MET A 79 1.41 -4.22 10.22
N ASP A 80 0.40 -3.37 10.21
CA ASP A 80 -0.97 -3.77 9.96
C ASP A 80 -1.24 -3.90 8.47
N LEU A 81 -2.15 -4.82 8.12
CA LEU A 81 -2.54 -5.09 6.73
C LEU A 81 -4.01 -4.74 6.54
N TYR A 82 -4.32 -4.06 5.45
CA TYR A 82 -5.69 -3.62 5.16
C TYR A 82 -6.09 -4.08 3.76
N ALA A 83 -7.25 -4.72 3.66
CA ALA A 83 -7.82 -5.15 2.40
C ALA A 83 -9.32 -5.32 2.58
N ASN A 84 -10.07 -5.38 1.48
CA ASN A 84 -11.50 -5.67 1.62
C ASN A 84 -11.71 -7.15 1.91
N GLU A 85 -12.94 -7.49 2.27
CA GLU A 85 -13.24 -8.83 2.75
C GLU A 85 -12.98 -9.91 1.69
N LYS A 86 -13.38 -9.65 0.45
CA LYS A 86 -13.18 -10.64 -0.63
C LYS A 86 -11.71 -10.84 -0.95
N THR A 87 -10.93 -9.77 -0.92
CA THR A 87 -9.49 -9.87 -1.12
C THR A 87 -8.85 -10.68 -0.01
N TRP A 88 -9.29 -10.48 1.25
CA TRP A 88 -8.81 -11.30 2.36
C TRP A 88 -9.09 -12.77 2.15
N GLN A 89 -10.34 -13.09 1.73
CA GLN A 89 -10.70 -14.48 1.49
C GLN A 89 -9.79 -15.11 0.42
N ALA A 90 -9.51 -14.37 -0.63
CA ALA A 90 -8.63 -14.87 -1.70
C ALA A 90 -7.19 -15.00 -1.23
N MET A 91 -6.69 -14.04 -0.44
CA MET A 91 -5.32 -14.06 0.04
C MET A 91 -5.06 -15.18 1.05
N GLU A 92 -6.06 -15.52 1.86
CA GLU A 92 -5.87 -16.54 2.88
C GLU A 92 -5.64 -17.92 2.28
N ASN A 93 -5.97 -18.10 1.01
CA ASN A 93 -5.66 -19.32 0.30
C ASN A 93 -4.35 -19.23 -0.47
N SER A 94 -3.64 -18.12 -0.35
CA SER A 94 -2.42 -17.86 -1.10
C SER A 94 -1.20 -18.25 -0.27
N LYS A 95 -0.23 -18.88 -0.91
CA LYS A 95 1.04 -19.22 -0.26
C LYS A 95 1.84 -17.97 0.11
N TYR A 96 1.56 -16.84 -0.53
CA TYR A 96 2.34 -15.62 -0.28
C TYR A 96 1.97 -14.95 1.03
N LEU A 97 0.74 -15.12 1.49
CA LEU A 97 0.36 -14.53 2.76
C LEU A 97 0.94 -15.33 3.92
N GLY A 98 0.77 -16.65 3.91
CA GLY A 98 1.20 -17.50 5.00
C GLY A 98 0.46 -17.15 6.30
N LYS A 99 1.12 -17.39 7.42
CA LYS A 99 0.53 -17.11 8.72
C LYS A 99 0.80 -15.68 9.13
N VAL A 100 -0.27 -14.93 9.39
CA VAL A 100 -0.20 -13.56 9.86
C VAL A 100 -1.08 -13.47 11.10
N ASP A 101 -0.60 -12.76 12.12
CA ASP A 101 -1.35 -12.58 13.36
C ASP A 101 -2.68 -11.92 13.05
N SER A 102 -3.76 -12.43 13.65
CA SER A 102 -5.09 -11.86 13.39
C SER A 102 -5.18 -10.40 13.82
N SER A 103 -4.37 -9.99 14.80
CA SER A 103 -4.36 -8.59 15.24
C SER A 103 -3.82 -7.65 14.16
N GLN A 104 -3.12 -8.18 13.16
CA GLN A 104 -2.59 -7.39 12.05
C GLN A 104 -3.54 -7.33 10.86
N LYS A 105 -4.61 -8.13 10.87
CA LYS A 105 -5.53 -8.21 9.73
C LYS A 105 -6.70 -7.28 9.94
N HIS A 106 -6.88 -6.34 9.03
CA HIS A 106 -7.96 -5.37 9.11
C HIS A 106 -8.74 -5.35 7.81
N ILE A 107 -10.05 -5.16 7.93
CA ILE A 107 -10.92 -5.04 6.76
C ILE A 107 -11.11 -3.57 6.44
N PHE A 108 -10.78 -3.20 5.21
CA PHE A 108 -11.03 -1.86 4.71
C PHE A 108 -12.12 -1.97 3.66
N LYS A 109 -13.34 -1.71 4.05
CA LYS A 109 -14.49 -1.89 3.15
C LYS A 109 -14.44 -0.92 1.99
N MET A 110 -14.77 -1.44 0.81
CA MET A 110 -14.85 -0.63 -0.39
C MET A 110 -15.90 0.47 -0.19
N GLY A 111 -15.57 1.68 -0.61
CA GLY A 111 -16.47 2.82 -0.47
C GLY A 111 -16.38 3.53 0.87
N LYS A 112 -15.49 3.10 1.75
CA LYS A 112 -15.33 3.71 3.07
C LYS A 112 -14.08 4.55 3.13
N THR A 113 -14.03 5.46 4.10
CA THR A 113 -12.88 6.32 4.37
C THR A 113 -12.37 6.02 5.77
N LYS A 114 -11.06 5.85 5.89
CA LYS A 114 -10.40 5.70 7.18
C LYS A 114 -9.37 6.80 7.36
N THR A 115 -9.24 7.26 8.58
CA THR A 115 -8.23 8.25 8.92
C THR A 115 -7.02 7.52 9.51
N PHE A 116 -5.86 7.74 8.89
CA PHE A 116 -4.59 7.19 9.35
C PHE A 116 -3.75 8.36 9.84
N GLY A 117 -3.81 8.63 11.15
CA GLY A 117 -3.07 9.76 11.70
C GLY A 117 -3.49 11.08 11.07
N ASP A 118 -2.66 11.61 10.19
CA ASP A 118 -2.87 12.92 9.58
C ASP A 118 -3.33 12.84 8.12
N ILE A 119 -3.80 11.67 7.66
CA ILE A 119 -4.25 11.51 6.27
C ILE A 119 -5.54 10.69 6.25
N ASP A 120 -6.44 11.08 5.37
CA ASP A 120 -7.67 10.32 5.13
C ASP A 120 -7.49 9.49 3.87
N ILE A 121 -7.92 8.23 3.93
CA ILE A 121 -7.80 7.30 2.81
C ILE A 121 -9.18 6.76 2.51
N GLU A 122 -9.63 6.96 1.28
CA GLU A 122 -10.89 6.45 0.80
C GLU A 122 -10.65 5.28 -0.14
N SER A 123 -11.36 4.17 0.05
CA SER A 123 -11.28 3.05 -0.87
C SER A 123 -12.41 3.14 -1.88
N PHE A 124 -12.13 2.69 -3.09
CA PHE A 124 -13.15 2.61 -4.13
C PHE A 124 -12.83 1.46 -5.07
N GLY A 125 -13.84 0.98 -5.79
CA GLY A 125 -13.66 -0.16 -6.68
C GLY A 125 -13.65 0.25 -8.12
N VAL A 126 -13.00 -0.57 -8.95
CA VAL A 126 -13.04 -0.44 -10.39
C VAL A 126 -13.27 -1.83 -10.98
N SER A 127 -13.69 -1.87 -12.23
CA SER A 127 -13.89 -3.13 -12.90
C SER A 127 -12.56 -3.82 -13.14
N HIS A 128 -12.48 -5.09 -12.72
CA HIS A 128 -11.26 -5.88 -12.84
C HIS A 128 -11.62 -7.35 -12.70
N ASP A 129 -10.68 -8.22 -13.02
CA ASP A 129 -10.93 -9.66 -12.97
C ASP A 129 -10.51 -10.31 -11.65
N ALA A 130 -10.06 -9.56 -10.68
CA ALA A 130 -9.76 -10.08 -9.35
C ALA A 130 -11.04 -10.24 -8.53
N ALA A 131 -10.93 -10.81 -7.34
CA ALA A 131 -12.09 -11.08 -6.49
C ALA A 131 -12.87 -9.81 -6.15
N ALA A 132 -12.19 -8.75 -5.75
CA ALA A 132 -12.81 -7.46 -5.46
C ALA A 132 -11.71 -6.41 -5.42
N PRO A 133 -11.17 -6.01 -6.59
CA PRO A 133 -10.08 -5.06 -6.59
C PRO A 133 -10.53 -3.72 -6.03
N GLN A 134 -9.66 -3.11 -5.26
CA GLN A 134 -9.98 -1.86 -4.60
C GLN A 134 -8.77 -0.94 -4.71
N PHE A 135 -9.05 0.32 -4.97
CA PHE A 135 -8.01 1.32 -5.09
C PHE A 135 -8.22 2.37 -4.01
N TYR A 136 -7.29 3.28 -3.90
CA TYR A 136 -7.29 4.19 -2.76
C TYR A 136 -7.08 5.63 -3.22
N ARG A 137 -7.83 6.52 -2.60
CA ARG A 137 -7.66 7.95 -2.76
C ARG A 137 -7.12 8.50 -1.44
N PHE A 138 -6.09 9.30 -1.55
CA PHE A 138 -5.40 9.86 -0.39
C PHE A 138 -5.69 11.35 -0.33
N MET A 139 -6.12 11.81 0.84
CA MET A 139 -6.54 13.19 1.02
C MET A 139 -5.92 13.76 2.28
N LYS A 140 -5.28 14.92 2.15
CA LYS A 140 -4.71 15.61 3.29
C LYS A 140 -4.71 17.10 2.98
N ASP A 141 -5.29 17.89 3.89
CA ASP A 141 -5.46 19.33 3.69
C ASP A 141 -6.26 19.55 2.41
N ASP A 142 -5.76 20.33 1.47
CA ASP A 142 -6.45 20.59 0.22
C ASP A 142 -5.97 19.71 -0.93
N LYS A 143 -5.15 18.70 -0.63
CA LYS A 143 -4.54 17.88 -1.65
C LYS A 143 -5.14 16.50 -1.68
N SER A 144 -5.23 15.92 -2.86
CA SER A 144 -5.65 14.54 -3.01
C SER A 144 -5.01 13.93 -4.24
N PHE A 145 -4.83 12.61 -4.20
CA PHE A 145 -4.46 11.89 -5.41
C PHE A 145 -4.96 10.46 -5.32
N VAL A 146 -5.11 9.86 -6.49
CA VAL A 146 -5.60 8.51 -6.65
C VAL A 146 -4.50 7.68 -7.26
N MET A 147 -4.34 6.46 -6.77
CA MET A 147 -3.37 5.52 -7.31
C MET A 147 -4.08 4.35 -7.94
N LEU A 148 -3.76 4.09 -9.20
CA LEU A 148 -4.28 2.95 -9.95
C LEU A 148 -3.09 2.08 -10.34
N THR A 149 -2.80 1.09 -9.51
CA THR A 149 -1.54 0.36 -9.59
C THR A 149 -1.36 -0.40 -10.90
N ASP A 150 -2.43 -0.98 -11.43
CA ASP A 150 -2.32 -1.78 -12.65
C ASP A 150 -1.98 -0.95 -13.88
N THR A 151 -2.32 0.33 -13.86
CA THR A 151 -2.05 1.21 -14.97
C THR A 151 -0.83 2.08 -14.75
N GLY A 152 -0.29 2.08 -13.54
CA GLY A 152 0.79 2.98 -13.17
C GLY A 152 0.35 4.43 -13.12
N TYR A 153 -0.93 4.67 -13.13
CA TYR A 153 -1.47 6.02 -13.17
C TYR A 153 -1.50 6.63 -11.77
N VAL A 154 -1.02 7.86 -11.68
CA VAL A 154 -1.13 8.68 -10.48
C VAL A 154 -1.75 9.99 -10.91
N SER A 155 -2.87 10.35 -10.30
CA SER A 155 -3.54 11.58 -10.67
C SER A 155 -2.75 12.80 -10.18
N ASP A 156 -3.16 13.97 -10.63
CA ASP A 156 -2.49 15.20 -10.26
C ASP A 156 -2.71 15.52 -8.78
N ARG A 157 -2.31 16.70 -8.38
CA ARG A 157 -2.38 17.19 -6.99
C ARG A 157 -1.46 16.44 -6.06
N MET A 158 -0.41 15.89 -6.59
CA MET A 158 0.60 15.24 -5.77
C MET A 158 1.32 16.26 -4.90
N ALA A 159 1.58 15.87 -3.66
CA ALA A 159 2.25 16.78 -2.74
C ALA A 159 3.76 16.80 -2.94
N GLY A 160 4.33 15.66 -3.34
CA GLY A 160 5.75 15.60 -3.55
C GLY A 160 6.21 14.17 -3.74
N ILE A 161 7.44 14.01 -4.19
CA ILE A 161 8.04 12.73 -4.48
C ILE A 161 9.16 12.47 -3.48
N VAL A 162 9.21 11.24 -2.96
CA VAL A 162 10.33 10.80 -2.16
C VAL A 162 11.41 10.33 -3.13
N GLU A 163 12.57 10.95 -3.07
CA GLU A 163 13.66 10.63 -3.97
C GLU A 163 14.85 10.06 -3.23
N ASN A 164 15.73 9.42 -3.96
CA ASN A 164 16.99 8.97 -3.42
C ASN A 164 17.79 10.18 -2.96
N ALA A 165 18.21 10.15 -1.75
CA ALA A 165 18.94 11.27 -1.22
C ALA A 165 20.41 11.06 -1.34
#